data_d135399b9c647d05658a8e3732575e37
#
_entry.id   d135399b9c647d05658a8e3732575e37
#
_cell.length_a   1.000
_cell.length_b   1.000
_cell.length_c   1.000
_cell.angle_alpha   90.00
_cell.angle_beta   90.00
_cell.angle_gamma   90.00
#
_symmetry.space_group_name_H-M   'P 1'
#
loop_
_entity.id
_entity.type
_entity.pdbx_description
1 polymer ?
#
loop_
_entity_poly.entity_id
_entity_poly.type
_entity_poly.pdbx_seq_one_letter_code
_entity_poly.pdbx_strand_id
1 'polypeptide(L)'
;MRSSQIKPISYLKANAAAVLDRLADRREPMLITQNGEARAVIQDVASYEEIQETLALLKVLALGAREVEEGKVTPLARVVRRLRAKKMAA
;
A
#
# COMPACT_ATOMS: atom_id res chain seq x y z
N MET A 1 7.08 -3.63 -14.33
CA MET A 1 6.65 -2.21 -14.33
C MET A 1 6.83 -1.62 -15.71
N ARG A 2 5.84 -0.92 -16.21
CA ARG A 2 5.89 -0.33 -17.55
C ARG A 2 6.87 0.85 -17.57
N SER A 3 7.52 1.10 -18.70
CA SER A 3 8.47 2.22 -18.84
C SER A 3 7.83 3.59 -18.59
N SER A 4 6.52 3.74 -18.87
CA SER A 4 5.77 4.97 -18.58
C SER A 4 5.62 5.24 -17.07
N GLN A 5 5.84 4.22 -16.23
CA GLN A 5 5.78 4.33 -14.79
C GLN A 5 7.15 4.59 -14.16
N ILE A 6 8.19 4.69 -14.98
CA ILE A 6 9.55 4.95 -14.53
C ILE A 6 9.94 6.34 -15.00
N LYS A 7 10.18 7.25 -14.06
CA LYS A 7 10.51 8.65 -14.37
C LYS A 7 11.68 9.13 -13.51
N PRO A 8 12.52 10.02 -14.05
CA PRO A 8 13.58 10.63 -13.25
C PRO A 8 13.02 11.65 -12.25
N ILE A 9 13.78 11.93 -11.20
CA ILE A 9 13.37 12.91 -10.18
C ILE A 9 13.07 14.29 -10.76
N SER A 10 13.78 14.68 -11.83
CA SER A 10 13.54 15.96 -12.50
C SER A 10 12.12 16.07 -13.07
N TYR A 11 11.57 14.97 -13.58
CA TYR A 11 10.19 14.92 -14.05
C TYR A 11 9.22 15.17 -12.92
N LEU A 12 9.44 14.53 -11.77
CA LEU A 12 8.60 14.70 -10.59
C LEU A 12 8.63 16.16 -10.10
N LYS A 13 9.82 16.76 -10.03
CA LYS A 13 9.95 18.16 -9.63
C LYS A 13 9.21 19.13 -10.55
N ALA A 14 9.27 18.87 -11.85
CA ALA A 14 8.62 19.73 -12.83
C ALA A 14 7.12 19.53 -12.93
N ASN A 15 6.61 18.34 -12.58
CA ASN A 15 5.22 17.94 -12.84
C ASN A 15 4.53 17.38 -11.60
N ALA A 16 4.91 17.79 -10.40
CA ALA A 16 4.44 17.18 -9.16
C ALA A 16 2.91 17.09 -9.07
N ALA A 17 2.20 18.18 -9.34
CA ALA A 17 0.74 18.21 -9.27
C ALA A 17 0.10 17.23 -10.28
N ALA A 18 0.59 17.24 -11.52
CA ALA A 18 0.09 16.34 -12.56
C ALA A 18 0.38 14.88 -12.23
N VAL A 19 1.54 14.61 -11.62
CA VAL A 19 1.90 13.25 -11.18
C VAL A 19 0.94 12.78 -10.11
N LEU A 20 0.64 13.59 -9.11
CA LEU A 20 -0.31 13.23 -8.03
C LEU A 20 -1.70 12.96 -8.59
N ASP A 21 -2.18 13.79 -9.51
CA ASP A 21 -3.49 13.59 -10.16
C ASP A 21 -3.52 12.28 -10.93
N ARG A 22 -2.46 11.97 -11.66
CA ARG A 22 -2.35 10.73 -12.43
C ARG A 22 -2.32 9.50 -11.52
N LEU A 23 -1.60 9.57 -10.41
CA LEU A 23 -1.55 8.48 -9.43
C LEU A 23 -2.94 8.20 -8.85
N ALA A 24 -3.68 9.24 -8.49
CA ALA A 24 -5.03 9.12 -7.96
C ALA A 24 -6.00 8.53 -8.99
N ASP A 25 -5.88 8.95 -10.25
CA ASP A 25 -6.76 8.51 -11.32
C ASP A 25 -6.49 7.08 -11.78
N ARG A 26 -5.23 6.75 -12.04
CA ARG A 26 -4.83 5.44 -12.58
C ARG A 26 -4.50 4.40 -11.54
N ARG A 27 -4.22 4.81 -10.32
CA ARG A 27 -3.84 3.92 -9.22
C ARG A 27 -2.65 3.01 -9.54
N GLU A 28 -1.74 3.49 -10.35
CA GLU A 28 -0.52 2.80 -10.71
C GLU A 28 0.67 3.49 -10.03
N PRO A 29 1.55 2.75 -9.34
CA PRO A 29 2.72 3.34 -8.71
C PRO A 29 3.71 3.85 -9.76
N MET A 30 4.52 4.84 -9.37
CA MET A 30 5.55 5.41 -10.22
C MET A 30 6.91 5.21 -9.55
N LEU A 31 7.85 4.63 -10.30
CA LEU A 31 9.22 4.46 -9.86
C LEU A 31 10.01 5.71 -10.20
N ILE A 32 10.65 6.29 -9.21
CA ILE A 32 11.46 7.50 -9.38
C ILE A 32 12.94 7.13 -9.35
N THR A 33 13.65 7.56 -10.38
CA THR A 33 15.09 7.34 -10.51
C THR A 33 15.87 8.62 -10.25
N GLN A 34 17.11 8.46 -9.80
CA GLN A 34 18.06 9.55 -9.65
C GLN A 34 19.43 9.02 -10.06
N ASN A 35 20.09 9.72 -10.97
CA ASN A 35 21.40 9.31 -11.52
C ASN A 35 21.35 7.87 -12.07
N GLY A 36 20.24 7.51 -12.72
CA GLY A 36 20.05 6.19 -13.30
C GLY A 36 19.71 5.07 -12.32
N GLU A 37 19.58 5.39 -11.04
CA GLU A 37 19.24 4.41 -10.00
C GLU A 37 17.81 4.59 -9.51
N ALA A 38 17.13 3.48 -9.27
CA ALA A 38 15.80 3.48 -8.64
C ALA A 38 15.94 3.93 -7.19
N ARG A 39 15.26 5.01 -6.81
CA ARG A 39 15.40 5.62 -5.48
C ARG A 39 14.13 5.57 -4.66
N ALA A 40 12.97 5.65 -5.30
CA ALA A 40 11.70 5.72 -4.58
C ALA A 40 10.55 5.21 -5.45
N VAL A 41 9.49 4.79 -4.78
CA VAL A 41 8.21 4.48 -5.41
C VAL A 41 7.18 5.46 -4.85
N ILE A 42 6.41 6.08 -5.74
CA ILE A 42 5.32 6.97 -5.37
C ILE A 42 4.02 6.28 -5.71
N GLN A 43 3.10 6.28 -4.77
CA GLN A 43 1.82 5.61 -4.91
C GLN A 43 0.72 6.48 -4.32
N ASP A 44 -0.49 6.39 -4.87
CA ASP A 44 -1.64 7.07 -4.27
C ASP A 44 -1.96 6.47 -2.90
N VAL A 45 -2.46 7.31 -2.00
CA VAL A 45 -2.72 6.92 -0.61
C VAL A 45 -3.74 5.80 -0.51
N ALA A 46 -4.80 5.84 -1.33
CA ALA A 46 -5.86 4.82 -1.28
C ALA A 46 -5.33 3.42 -1.60
N SER A 47 -4.52 3.30 -2.65
CA SER A 47 -3.90 2.01 -3.01
C SER A 47 -2.89 1.55 -1.97
N TYR A 48 -2.10 2.46 -1.42
CA TYR A 48 -1.16 2.15 -0.36
C TYR A 48 -1.87 1.59 0.88
N GLU A 49 -2.92 2.27 1.35
CA GLU A 49 -3.70 1.83 2.50
C GLU A 49 -4.36 0.48 2.26
N GLU A 50 -4.89 0.26 1.06
CA GLU A 50 -5.51 -1.00 0.67
C GLU A 50 -4.52 -2.16 0.74
N ILE A 51 -3.30 -1.96 0.24
CA ILE A 51 -2.24 -2.97 0.31
C ILE A 51 -1.84 -3.24 1.76
N GLN A 52 -1.70 -2.19 2.58
CA GLN A 52 -1.36 -2.33 3.98
C GLN A 52 -2.43 -3.10 4.76
N GLU A 53 -3.70 -2.84 4.47
CA GLU A 53 -4.82 -3.57 5.07
C GLU A 53 -4.80 -5.05 4.67
N THR A 54 -4.54 -5.33 3.40
CA THR A 54 -4.46 -6.70 2.91
C THR A 54 -3.32 -7.47 3.59
N LEU A 55 -2.14 -6.85 3.71
CA LEU A 55 -1.01 -7.45 4.40
C LEU A 55 -1.32 -7.69 5.88
N ALA A 56 -1.96 -6.73 6.53
CA ALA A 56 -2.36 -6.86 7.93
C ALA A 56 -3.35 -8.02 8.12
N LEU A 57 -4.33 -8.14 7.22
CA LEU A 57 -5.31 -9.21 7.25
C LEU A 57 -4.66 -10.58 7.04
N LEU A 58 -3.76 -10.69 6.06
CA LEU A 58 -3.03 -11.94 5.82
C LEU A 58 -2.19 -12.35 7.03
N LYS A 59 -1.56 -11.37 7.67
CA LYS A 59 -0.76 -11.59 8.87
C LYS A 59 -1.63 -12.11 10.02
N VAL A 60 -2.80 -11.53 10.19
CA VAL A 60 -3.76 -11.94 11.22
C VAL A 60 -4.28 -13.34 10.94
N LEU A 61 -4.61 -13.67 9.69
CA LEU A 61 -5.05 -15.01 9.31
C LEU A 61 -3.97 -16.05 9.61
N ALA A 62 -2.71 -15.72 9.33
CA ALA A 62 -1.59 -16.60 9.66
C ALA A 62 -1.46 -16.82 11.16
N LEU A 63 -1.59 -15.76 11.96
CA LEU A 63 -1.58 -15.84 13.42
C LEU A 63 -2.80 -16.59 13.95
N GLY A 64 -3.97 -16.34 13.38
CA GLY A 64 -5.21 -17.03 13.74
C GLY A 64 -5.13 -18.53 13.52
N ALA A 65 -4.58 -18.96 12.37
CA ALA A 65 -4.37 -20.37 12.08
C ALA A 65 -3.41 -20.99 13.09
N ARG A 66 -2.35 -20.28 13.47
CA ARG A 66 -1.39 -20.71 14.46
C ARG A 66 -2.03 -20.86 15.84
N GLU A 67 -2.86 -19.89 16.23
CA GLU A 67 -3.56 -19.95 17.51
C GLU A 67 -4.55 -21.10 17.58
N VAL A 68 -5.21 -21.44 16.48
CA VAL A 68 -6.10 -22.59 16.39
C VAL A 68 -5.31 -23.89 16.64
N GLU A 69 -4.13 -24.02 16.05
CA GLU A 69 -3.25 -25.18 16.28
C GLU A 69 -2.79 -25.28 17.74
N GLU A 70 -2.58 -24.14 18.40
CA GLU A 70 -2.20 -24.07 19.80
C GLU A 70 -3.39 -24.14 20.77
N GLY A 71 -4.60 -24.30 20.25
CA GLY A 71 -5.82 -24.31 21.05
C GLY A 71 -6.34 -22.93 21.43
N LYS A 72 -5.80 -21.88 20.85
CA LYS A 72 -6.25 -20.50 21.05
C LYS A 72 -7.12 -20.08 19.88
N VAL A 73 -8.30 -19.54 20.15
CA VAL A 73 -9.22 -19.11 19.10
C VAL A 73 -9.44 -17.60 19.21
N THR A 74 -9.08 -16.86 18.17
CA THR A 74 -9.40 -15.44 18.07
C THR A 74 -10.43 -15.25 16.95
N PRO A 75 -11.64 -14.72 17.25
CA PRO A 75 -12.65 -14.54 16.22
C PRO A 75 -12.17 -13.57 15.15
N LEU A 76 -12.19 -14.03 13.89
CA LEU A 76 -11.79 -13.22 12.73
C LEU A 76 -12.58 -11.93 12.64
N ALA A 77 -13.88 -11.96 12.98
CA ALA A 77 -14.74 -10.80 12.98
C ALA A 77 -14.22 -9.65 13.87
N ARG A 78 -13.65 -10.00 15.03
CA ARG A 78 -13.07 -9.02 15.95
C ARG A 78 -11.88 -8.30 15.31
N VAL A 79 -11.04 -9.05 14.62
CA VAL A 79 -9.85 -8.50 13.97
C VAL A 79 -10.22 -7.62 12.79
N VAL A 80 -11.15 -8.08 11.95
CA VAL A 80 -11.65 -7.30 10.82
C VAL A 80 -12.27 -5.99 11.31
N ARG A 81 -13.04 -6.03 12.39
CA ARG A 81 -13.65 -4.85 13.00
C ARG A 81 -12.58 -3.87 13.47
N ARG A 82 -11.51 -4.37 14.08
CA ARG A 82 -10.39 -3.54 14.56
C ARG A 82 -9.69 -2.84 13.40
N LEU A 83 -9.44 -3.54 12.30
CA LEU A 83 -8.81 -2.98 11.11
C LEU A 83 -9.69 -1.91 10.46
N ARG A 84 -11.00 -2.14 10.39
CA ARG A 84 -11.94 -1.15 9.87
C ARG A 84 -11.98 0.11 10.73
N ALA A 85 -11.98 -0.04 12.05
CA ALA A 85 -11.95 1.08 12.97
C ALA A 85 -10.68 1.92 12.78
N LYS A 86 -9.53 1.28 12.60
CA LYS A 86 -8.26 1.96 12.34
C LYS A 86 -8.30 2.73 11.03
N LYS A 87 -8.89 2.18 9.97
CA LYS A 87 -9.04 2.86 8.69
C LYS A 87 -9.93 4.09 8.81
N MET A 88 -11.03 3.99 9.55
CA MET A 88 -11.96 5.10 9.74
C MET A 88 -11.37 6.21 10.60
N ALA A 89 -10.43 5.88 11.50
CA ALA A 89 -9.78 6.85 12.38
C ALA A 89 -8.64 7.62 11.69
N ALA A 90 -8.13 7.11 10.59
CA ALA A 90 -7.11 7.79 9.80
C ALA A 90 -7.74 8.78 8.83
#